data_bfab4dc424e587b43f42d0d32e48b1ec
#
_entry.id   bfab4dc424e587b43f42d0d32e48b1ec
#
_cell.length_a   1.000
_cell.length_b   1.000
_cell.length_c   1.000
_cell.angle_alpha   90.00
_cell.angle_beta   90.00
_cell.angle_gamma   90.00
#
_symmetry.space_group_name_H-M   'P 1'
#
loop_
_entity.id
_entity.type
_entity.pdbx_description
1 polymer ?
#
loop_
_entity_poly.entity_id
_entity_poly.type
_entity_poly.pdbx_seq_one_letter_code
_entity_poly.pdbx_strand_id
1 'polypeptide(L)'
;MRLIKSQRRKNTTSRDVSGESVQQALLKLLEGSEVEVPVGASSKNAMVPTAVMNTRNILFICGGAFPGLEDIIKERMTQHSSIGFHAELKDKYDHEKNMLQYVTVEDIRKFGMIPEFIGRLPIIFTLNALTKEMLVDILKEPKNAILKQYQKLLALDEVDLQV
;
A
#
# COMPACT_ATOMS: atom_id res chain seq x y z
N MET A 1 -6.84 -2.88 -0.46
CA MET A 1 -7.50 -1.55 -0.55
C MET A 1 -6.49 -0.56 -1.10
N ARG A 2 -6.80 0.15 -2.18
CA ARG A 2 -5.86 1.06 -2.83
C ARG A 2 -6.01 2.46 -2.24
N LEU A 3 -5.03 2.93 -1.48
CA LEU A 3 -5.00 4.31 -1.01
C LEU A 3 -4.77 5.26 -2.20
N ILE A 4 -5.65 6.24 -2.36
CA ILE A 4 -5.56 7.21 -3.44
C ILE A 4 -4.65 8.36 -2.95
N LYS A 5 -3.60 8.63 -3.72
CA LYS A 5 -2.68 9.75 -3.48
C LYS A 5 -3.43 11.06 -3.60
N SER A 6 -3.38 11.90 -2.57
CA SER A 6 -3.81 13.29 -2.66
C SER A 6 -2.82 14.07 -3.53
N GLN A 7 -3.18 14.40 -4.77
CA GLN A 7 -2.38 15.30 -5.60
C GLN A 7 -2.69 16.75 -5.23
N ARG A 8 -1.75 17.42 -4.58
CA ARG A 8 -1.78 18.88 -4.48
C ARG A 8 -1.59 19.49 -5.88
N ARG A 9 -2.68 19.72 -6.59
CA ARG A 9 -2.66 20.61 -7.77
C ARG A 9 -2.55 22.04 -7.28
N LYS A 10 -1.46 22.72 -7.63
CA LYS A 10 -1.35 24.18 -7.56
C LYS A 10 -2.43 24.76 -8.48
N ASN A 11 -3.29 25.60 -7.93
CA ASN A 11 -4.28 26.44 -8.62
C ASN A 11 -5.46 25.73 -9.31
N THR A 12 -6.37 25.17 -8.53
CA THR A 12 -7.78 25.12 -8.88
C THR A 12 -8.62 25.25 -7.62
N THR A 13 -9.62 26.11 -7.67
CA THR A 13 -10.61 26.36 -6.60
C THR A 13 -11.57 25.20 -6.35
N SER A 14 -11.43 24.10 -7.06
CA SER A 14 -12.13 22.84 -6.77
C SER A 14 -11.28 22.04 -5.78
N ARG A 15 -11.78 21.95 -4.57
CA ARG A 15 -11.29 21.05 -3.52
C ARG A 15 -11.20 19.65 -4.12
N ASP A 16 -9.99 19.11 -4.24
CA ASP A 16 -9.80 17.72 -4.69
C ASP A 16 -10.24 16.78 -3.57
N VAL A 17 -11.52 16.44 -3.64
CA VAL A 17 -12.26 15.70 -2.59
C VAL A 17 -11.85 14.22 -2.56
N SER A 18 -11.17 13.73 -3.60
CA SER A 18 -11.07 12.28 -3.84
C SER A 18 -10.01 11.54 -3.03
N GLY A 19 -8.92 12.18 -2.64
CA GLY A 19 -7.80 11.49 -1.97
C GLY A 19 -7.78 11.67 -0.45
N GLU A 20 -7.93 12.89 0.02
CA GLU A 20 -7.87 13.22 1.45
C GLU A 20 -9.10 12.74 2.21
N SER A 21 -10.28 12.83 1.62
CA SER A 21 -11.53 12.36 2.24
C SER A 21 -11.53 10.85 2.48
N VAL A 22 -10.89 10.07 1.62
CA VAL A 22 -10.74 8.61 1.83
C VAL A 22 -9.83 8.32 3.01
N GLN A 23 -8.70 9.03 3.13
CA GLN A 23 -7.78 8.89 4.26
C GLN A 23 -8.48 9.29 5.58
N GLN A 24 -9.23 10.39 5.59
CA GLN A 24 -10.01 10.83 6.76
C GLN A 24 -11.11 9.83 7.15
N ALA A 25 -11.81 9.24 6.18
CA ALA A 25 -12.82 8.21 6.46
C ALA A 25 -12.21 6.95 7.10
N LEU A 26 -10.99 6.58 6.71
CA LEU A 26 -10.26 5.46 7.30
C LEU A 26 -9.80 5.73 8.73
N LEU A 27 -9.54 6.99 9.10
CA LEU A 27 -9.15 7.33 10.47
C LEU A 27 -10.17 6.85 11.50
N LYS A 28 -11.45 6.96 11.23
CA LYS A 28 -12.51 6.48 12.14
C LYS A 28 -12.36 4.99 12.48
N LEU A 29 -11.97 4.17 11.50
CA LEU A 29 -11.73 2.75 11.70
C LEU A 29 -10.47 2.49 12.51
N LEU A 30 -9.38 3.24 12.22
CA LEU A 30 -8.09 3.10 12.90
C LEU A 30 -8.11 3.60 14.34
N GLU A 31 -8.92 4.61 14.63
CA GLU A 31 -9.08 5.17 15.99
C GLU A 31 -9.87 4.27 16.95
N GLY A 32 -10.58 3.30 16.40
CA GLY A 32 -11.40 2.40 17.17
C GLY A 32 -12.79 2.98 17.45
N SER A 33 -13.69 2.76 16.52
CA SER A 33 -15.10 3.14 16.62
C SER A 33 -16.00 1.93 16.58
N GLU A 34 -17.24 2.12 17.03
CA GLU A 34 -18.32 1.17 16.78
C GLU A 34 -18.89 1.43 15.38
N VAL A 35 -18.91 0.40 14.57
CA VAL A 35 -19.39 0.45 13.19
C VAL A 35 -20.53 -0.53 13.02
N GLU A 36 -21.65 -0.08 12.48
CA GLU A 36 -22.75 -0.94 12.10
C GLU A 36 -22.44 -1.64 10.78
N VAL A 37 -22.47 -2.96 10.80
CA VAL A 37 -22.20 -3.81 9.64
C VAL A 37 -23.44 -4.63 9.32
N PRO A 38 -23.94 -4.61 8.08
CA PRO A 38 -25.07 -5.46 7.69
C PRO A 38 -24.65 -6.93 7.70
N VAL A 39 -25.45 -7.76 8.34
CA VAL A 39 -25.20 -9.20 8.48
C VAL A 39 -26.06 -9.98 7.49
N GLY A 40 -25.41 -10.78 6.61
CA GLY A 40 -26.12 -11.67 5.68
C GLY A 40 -26.69 -11.01 4.43
N ALA A 41 -26.35 -9.76 4.12
CA ALA A 41 -26.83 -9.09 2.92
C ALA A 41 -25.97 -9.36 1.70
N SER A 42 -26.58 -9.90 0.67
CA SER A 42 -26.02 -9.91 -0.70
C SER A 42 -26.41 -8.66 -1.53
N SER A 43 -27.33 -7.83 -1.03
CA SER A 43 -27.85 -6.65 -1.72
C SER A 43 -27.97 -5.44 -0.82
N LYS A 44 -27.61 -4.26 -1.33
CA LYS A 44 -27.64 -2.97 -0.59
C LYS A 44 -29.05 -2.46 -0.25
N ASN A 45 -30.11 -3.05 -0.80
CA ASN A 45 -31.49 -2.56 -0.68
C ASN A 45 -32.39 -3.41 0.23
N ALA A 46 -31.86 -4.41 0.92
CA ALA A 46 -32.63 -5.21 1.86
C ALA A 46 -32.64 -4.57 3.24
N MET A 47 -33.77 -4.59 3.94
CA MET A 47 -33.81 -4.35 5.38
C MET A 47 -33.09 -5.51 6.08
N VAL A 48 -31.80 -5.34 6.28
CA VAL A 48 -30.92 -6.39 6.83
C VAL A 48 -30.62 -6.03 8.28
N PRO A 49 -30.63 -7.00 9.19
CA PRO A 49 -30.19 -6.77 10.56
C PRO A 49 -28.72 -6.31 10.55
N THR A 50 -28.44 -5.25 11.29
CA THR A 50 -27.08 -4.75 11.48
C THR A 50 -26.49 -5.31 12.78
N ALA A 51 -25.20 -5.65 12.75
CA ALA A 51 -24.43 -5.96 13.94
C ALA A 51 -23.43 -4.83 14.20
N VAL A 52 -23.26 -4.47 15.46
CA VAL A 52 -22.28 -3.46 15.88
C VAL A 52 -20.93 -4.16 16.06
N MET A 53 -19.91 -3.66 15.34
CA MET A 53 -18.54 -4.13 15.46
C MET A 53 -17.65 -3.04 16.06
N ASN A 54 -16.89 -3.37 17.10
CA ASN A 54 -15.89 -2.47 17.68
C ASN A 54 -14.53 -2.73 17.06
N THR A 55 -13.90 -1.68 16.47
CA THR A 55 -12.64 -1.80 15.74
C THR A 55 -11.40 -1.59 16.61
N ARG A 56 -11.52 -1.31 17.92
CA ARG A 56 -10.39 -0.98 18.81
C ARG A 56 -9.30 -2.05 18.90
N ASN A 57 -9.68 -3.32 18.82
CA ASN A 57 -8.75 -4.44 18.97
C ASN A 57 -8.47 -5.16 17.65
N ILE A 58 -8.63 -4.47 16.52
CA ILE A 58 -8.34 -5.00 15.19
C ILE A 58 -6.94 -4.55 14.76
N LEU A 59 -6.11 -5.51 14.36
CA LEU A 59 -4.83 -5.21 13.74
C LEU A 59 -5.05 -4.74 12.31
N PHE A 60 -4.55 -3.54 11.97
CA PHE A 60 -4.58 -2.99 10.63
C PHE A 60 -3.20 -3.08 9.98
N ILE A 61 -3.14 -3.73 8.83
CA ILE A 61 -1.93 -3.80 7.99
C ILE A 61 -2.28 -3.18 6.65
N CYS A 62 -1.61 -2.07 6.32
CA CYS A 62 -1.84 -1.31 5.10
C CYS A 62 -0.62 -1.43 4.19
N GLY A 63 -0.84 -1.83 2.94
CA GLY A 63 0.22 -1.96 1.95
C GLY A 63 -0.13 -1.21 0.66
N GLY A 64 0.91 -0.73 -0.05
CA GLY A 64 0.77 -0.03 -1.32
C GLY A 64 2.08 -0.01 -2.10
N ALA A 65 1.99 0.27 -3.40
CA ALA A 65 3.16 0.34 -4.27
C ALA A 65 3.88 1.69 -4.26
N PHE A 66 3.23 2.75 -3.83
CA PHE A 66 3.76 4.12 -3.69
C PHE A 66 4.60 4.62 -4.89
N PRO A 67 4.09 4.61 -6.13
CA PRO A 67 4.86 5.01 -7.30
C PRO A 67 5.32 6.48 -7.18
N GLY A 68 6.62 6.73 -7.41
CA GLY A 68 7.26 8.04 -7.26
C GLY A 68 7.72 8.39 -5.83
N LEU A 69 7.58 7.48 -4.85
CA LEU A 69 8.14 7.68 -3.51
C LEU A 69 9.67 7.59 -3.55
N GLU A 70 10.22 6.74 -4.41
CA GLU A 70 11.67 6.60 -4.62
C GLU A 70 12.32 7.92 -5.08
N ASP A 71 11.64 8.68 -5.94
CA ASP A 71 12.14 9.99 -6.41
C ASP A 71 12.22 11.00 -5.27
N ILE A 72 11.23 10.99 -4.36
CA ILE A 72 11.20 11.84 -3.18
C ILE A 72 12.36 11.51 -2.24
N ILE A 73 12.63 10.22 -2.04
CA ILE A 73 13.75 9.75 -1.20
C ILE A 73 15.09 10.16 -1.83
N LYS A 74 15.26 9.93 -3.13
CA LYS A 74 16.45 10.34 -3.89
C LYS A 74 16.69 11.85 -3.77
N GLU A 75 15.67 12.66 -3.97
CA GLU A 75 15.75 14.11 -3.83
C GLU A 75 16.23 14.51 -2.44
N ARG A 76 15.64 13.95 -1.37
CA ARG A 76 16.04 14.23 0.00
C ARG A 76 17.51 13.85 0.26
N MET A 77 17.93 12.67 -0.17
CA MET A 77 19.30 12.19 0.05
C MET A 77 20.31 13.00 -0.73
N THR A 78 19.97 13.47 -1.92
CA THR A 78 20.83 14.34 -2.73
C THR A 78 20.94 15.74 -2.15
N GLN A 79 19.87 16.32 -1.61
CA GLN A 79 19.88 17.65 -0.97
C GLN A 79 20.75 17.70 0.29
N HIS A 80 20.78 16.65 1.09
CA HIS A 80 21.63 16.58 2.29
C HIS A 80 23.13 16.48 1.99
N SER A 81 23.49 16.09 0.76
CA SER A 81 24.88 15.94 0.32
C SER A 81 25.46 17.18 -0.35
N SER A 82 24.80 18.33 -0.29
CA SER A 82 25.08 19.50 -1.17
C SER A 82 26.32 20.32 -0.86
N ILE A 83 27.24 19.82 -0.05
CA ILE A 83 28.53 20.51 0.16
C ILE A 83 29.66 19.66 -0.42
N GLY A 84 29.87 19.74 -1.75
CA GLY A 84 31.14 19.42 -2.40
C GLY A 84 31.22 18.31 -3.43
N PHE A 85 30.30 17.32 -3.48
CA PHE A 85 30.43 16.14 -4.39
C PHE A 85 29.12 15.74 -5.07
N HIS A 86 28.55 16.63 -5.86
CA HIS A 86 27.25 16.41 -6.51
C HIS A 86 27.20 15.30 -7.57
N ALA A 87 28.29 15.00 -8.24
CA ALA A 87 28.32 14.04 -9.33
C ALA A 87 28.41 12.58 -8.86
N GLU A 88 29.32 12.28 -7.96
CA GLU A 88 29.58 10.90 -7.50
C GLU A 88 28.42 10.31 -6.66
N LEU A 89 27.64 11.14 -5.98
CA LEU A 89 26.52 10.68 -5.16
C LEU A 89 25.25 10.40 -5.95
N LYS A 90 25.02 11.13 -7.05
CA LYS A 90 23.91 10.82 -7.97
C LYS A 90 24.08 9.43 -8.56
N ASP A 91 25.27 9.11 -9.07
CA ASP A 91 25.56 7.81 -9.68
C ASP A 91 25.40 6.66 -8.67
N LYS A 92 25.79 6.87 -7.40
CA LYS A 92 25.69 5.86 -6.36
C LYS A 92 24.23 5.47 -6.06
N TYR A 93 23.32 6.43 -6.00
CA TYR A 93 21.91 6.18 -5.69
C TYR A 93 21.08 5.79 -6.91
N ASP A 94 21.52 6.07 -8.12
CA ASP A 94 20.85 5.61 -9.34
C ASP A 94 21.01 4.10 -9.57
N HIS A 95 22.05 3.50 -9.01
CA HIS A 95 22.29 2.06 -9.07
C HIS A 95 21.74 1.29 -7.85
N GLU A 96 21.23 1.98 -6.83
CA GLU A 96 20.64 1.35 -5.64
C GLU A 96 19.29 0.73 -5.97
N LYS A 97 19.24 -0.61 -5.99
CA LYS A 97 18.01 -1.36 -6.34
C LYS A 97 16.89 -1.26 -5.31
N ASN A 98 17.17 -0.77 -4.10
CA ASN A 98 16.20 -0.77 -3.02
C ASN A 98 16.15 0.56 -2.27
N MET A 99 15.82 1.64 -3.00
CA MET A 99 15.73 2.98 -2.43
C MET A 99 14.68 3.10 -1.31
N LEU A 100 13.65 2.26 -1.35
CA LEU A 100 12.57 2.29 -0.36
C LEU A 100 13.06 1.97 1.07
N GLN A 101 14.18 1.27 1.25
CA GLN A 101 14.74 0.99 2.59
C GLN A 101 15.10 2.27 3.37
N TYR A 102 15.32 3.39 2.69
CA TYR A 102 15.66 4.68 3.28
C TYR A 102 14.43 5.57 3.53
N VAL A 103 13.22 5.01 3.40
CA VAL A 103 11.97 5.77 3.58
C VAL A 103 11.87 6.32 5.00
N THR A 104 11.42 7.57 5.08
CA THR A 104 11.12 8.25 6.34
C THR A 104 9.66 8.71 6.38
N VAL A 105 9.17 9.04 7.56
CA VAL A 105 7.83 9.63 7.75
C VAL A 105 7.66 10.91 6.91
N GLU A 106 8.73 11.71 6.79
CA GLU A 106 8.74 12.93 5.99
C GLU A 106 8.52 12.65 4.49
N ASP A 107 9.12 11.58 3.96
CA ASP A 107 8.95 11.20 2.56
C ASP A 107 7.51 10.78 2.28
N ILE A 108 6.89 10.02 3.18
CA ILE A 108 5.50 9.59 3.09
C ILE A 108 4.55 10.80 3.17
N ARG A 109 4.88 11.80 4.00
CA ARG A 109 4.14 13.05 4.10
C ARG A 109 4.26 13.88 2.82
N LYS A 110 5.46 13.99 2.25
CA LYS A 110 5.69 14.64 0.95
C LYS A 110 4.98 13.91 -0.19
N PHE A 111 4.87 12.60 -0.09
CA PHE A 111 4.13 11.78 -1.05
C PHE A 111 2.64 12.11 -1.07
N GLY A 112 2.06 12.64 0.01
CA GLY A 112 0.66 13.08 0.09
C GLY A 112 -0.20 12.31 1.08
N MET A 113 0.43 11.60 2.02
CA MET A 113 -0.29 11.02 3.16
C MET A 113 -0.52 12.09 4.23
N ILE A 114 -1.73 12.13 4.80
CA ILE A 114 -2.04 13.07 5.86
C ILE A 114 -1.35 12.67 7.18
N PRO A 115 -0.85 13.66 7.96
CA PRO A 115 -0.10 13.38 9.20
C PRO A 115 -0.88 12.53 10.20
N GLU A 116 -2.18 12.76 10.32
CA GLU A 116 -3.07 12.04 11.23
C GLU A 116 -3.12 10.55 10.91
N PHE A 117 -3.17 10.23 9.61
CA PHE A 117 -3.18 8.85 9.15
C PHE A 117 -1.85 8.15 9.42
N ILE A 118 -0.72 8.84 9.17
CA ILE A 118 0.63 8.32 9.47
C ILE A 118 0.79 8.09 10.98
N GLY A 119 0.28 9.01 11.80
CA GLY A 119 0.33 8.89 13.26
C GLY A 119 -0.42 7.68 13.83
N ARG A 120 -1.43 7.18 13.10
CA ARG A 120 -2.18 5.96 13.47
C ARG A 120 -1.54 4.66 12.96
N LEU A 121 -0.59 4.77 12.02
CA LEU A 121 0.17 3.64 11.47
C LEU A 121 1.69 3.90 11.69
N PRO A 122 2.16 3.88 12.94
CA PRO A 122 3.51 4.34 13.27
C PRO A 122 4.61 3.38 12.79
N ILE A 123 4.27 2.13 12.52
CA ILE A 123 5.24 1.12 12.08
C ILE A 123 5.27 1.14 10.55
N ILE A 124 6.40 1.57 10.00
CA ILE A 124 6.67 1.60 8.57
C ILE A 124 7.71 0.54 8.27
N PHE A 125 7.43 -0.31 7.29
CA PHE A 125 8.39 -1.28 6.78
C PHE A 125 8.32 -1.32 5.26
N THR A 126 9.42 -1.71 4.64
CA THR A 126 9.54 -1.83 3.19
C THR A 126 9.84 -3.27 2.81
N LEU A 127 9.38 -3.66 1.62
CA LEU A 127 9.68 -4.97 1.06
C LEU A 127 10.82 -4.81 0.05
N ASN A 128 11.70 -5.77 0.01
CA ASN A 128 12.79 -5.83 -0.97
C ASN A 128 12.24 -6.10 -2.37
N ALA A 129 13.02 -5.69 -3.39
CA ALA A 129 12.72 -6.06 -4.77
C ALA A 129 12.70 -7.59 -4.93
N LEU A 130 11.76 -8.09 -5.72
CA LEU A 130 11.61 -9.52 -5.95
C LEU A 130 12.74 -10.04 -6.86
N THR A 131 13.37 -11.13 -6.44
CA THR A 131 14.30 -11.89 -7.30
C THR A 131 13.53 -12.85 -8.18
N LYS A 132 14.21 -13.43 -9.20
CA LYS A 132 13.62 -14.42 -10.08
C LYS A 132 13.15 -15.67 -9.30
N GLU A 133 13.94 -16.10 -8.33
CA GLU A 133 13.63 -17.24 -7.46
C GLU A 133 12.36 -16.97 -6.64
N MET A 134 12.28 -15.80 -6.00
CA MET A 134 11.10 -15.40 -5.24
C MET A 134 9.83 -15.30 -6.11
N LEU A 135 9.96 -14.89 -7.38
CA LEU A 135 8.83 -14.88 -8.32
C LEU A 135 8.33 -16.28 -8.63
N VAL A 136 9.25 -17.25 -8.77
CA VAL A 136 8.89 -18.67 -8.96
C VAL A 136 8.19 -19.21 -7.71
N ASP A 137 8.72 -18.90 -6.53
CA ASP A 137 8.11 -19.32 -5.26
C ASP A 137 6.69 -18.75 -5.08
N ILE A 138 6.47 -17.49 -5.47
CA ILE A 138 5.13 -16.87 -5.45
C ILE A 138 4.14 -17.61 -6.35
N LEU A 139 4.59 -18.17 -7.45
CA LEU A 139 3.73 -18.94 -8.36
C LEU A 139 3.45 -20.36 -7.86
N LYS A 140 4.35 -20.96 -7.06
CA LYS A 140 4.30 -22.37 -6.64
C LYS A 140 3.87 -22.57 -5.18
N GLU A 141 4.45 -21.80 -4.24
CA GLU A 141 4.37 -22.11 -2.81
C GLU A 141 3.05 -21.70 -2.12
N PRO A 142 2.45 -20.52 -2.34
CA PRO A 142 1.27 -20.09 -1.61
C PRO A 142 0.13 -21.11 -1.68
N LYS A 143 -0.69 -21.17 -0.61
CA LYS A 143 -1.87 -22.04 -0.55
C LYS A 143 -2.79 -21.86 -1.77
N ASN A 144 -2.97 -20.62 -2.21
CA ASN A 144 -3.77 -20.23 -3.36
C ASN A 144 -2.90 -19.78 -4.53
N ALA A 145 -1.74 -20.43 -4.73
CA ALA A 145 -0.87 -20.14 -5.86
C ALA A 145 -1.60 -20.36 -7.19
N ILE A 146 -1.30 -19.51 -8.16
CA ILE A 146 -1.95 -19.54 -9.48
C ILE A 146 -1.79 -20.92 -10.14
N LEU A 147 -0.60 -21.50 -10.09
CA LEU A 147 -0.36 -22.84 -10.67
C LEU A 147 -1.20 -23.92 -10.00
N LYS A 148 -1.33 -23.88 -8.67
CA LYS A 148 -2.19 -24.82 -7.94
C LYS A 148 -3.67 -24.67 -8.30
N GLN A 149 -4.12 -23.46 -8.61
CA GLN A 149 -5.49 -23.23 -9.07
C GLN A 149 -5.70 -23.83 -10.47
N TYR A 150 -4.77 -23.59 -11.40
CA TYR A 150 -4.84 -24.19 -12.74
C TYR A 150 -4.73 -25.71 -12.70
N GLN A 151 -3.86 -26.28 -11.88
CA GLN A 151 -3.79 -27.74 -11.69
C GLN A 151 -5.13 -28.31 -11.27
N LYS A 152 -5.80 -27.69 -10.30
CA LYS A 152 -7.13 -28.13 -9.86
C LYS A 152 -8.19 -27.98 -10.95
N LEU A 153 -8.13 -26.90 -11.72
CA LEU A 153 -9.09 -26.67 -12.80
C LEU A 153 -8.93 -27.70 -13.90
N LEU A 154 -7.70 -27.95 -14.36
CA LEU A 154 -7.41 -28.90 -15.42
C LEU A 154 -7.62 -30.36 -14.99
N ALA A 155 -7.46 -30.66 -13.71
CA ALA A 155 -7.79 -31.97 -13.17
C ALA A 155 -9.28 -32.34 -13.29
N LEU A 156 -10.18 -31.35 -13.40
CA LEU A 156 -11.60 -31.59 -13.69
C LEU A 156 -11.81 -32.15 -15.11
N ASP A 157 -10.91 -31.81 -16.02
CA ASP A 157 -10.92 -32.27 -17.41
C ASP A 157 -9.96 -33.46 -17.63
N GLU A 158 -9.53 -34.10 -16.54
CA GLU A 158 -8.57 -35.24 -16.54
C GLU A 158 -7.20 -34.88 -17.15
N VAL A 159 -6.80 -33.60 -17.12
CA VAL A 159 -5.50 -33.14 -17.61
C VAL A 159 -4.56 -32.87 -16.44
N ASP A 160 -3.37 -33.48 -16.46
CA ASP A 160 -2.32 -33.25 -15.47
C ASP A 160 -1.36 -32.14 -15.94
N LEU A 161 -1.33 -31.02 -15.20
CA LEU A 161 -0.42 -29.91 -15.46
C LEU A 161 0.91 -30.12 -14.72
N GLN A 162 1.97 -30.43 -15.44
CA GLN A 162 3.34 -30.51 -14.92
C GLN A 162 4.09 -29.22 -15.22
N VAL A 163 4.66 -28.54 -14.17
CA VAL A 163 5.42 -27.29 -14.25
C VAL A 163 6.71 -27.37 -13.45
#